data_0791b1b4b650e7707296726001cf4d70
#
_entry.id   0791b1b4b650e7707296726001cf4d70
#
_cell.length_a   1.000
_cell.length_b   1.000
_cell.length_c   1.000
_cell.angle_alpha   90.00
_cell.angle_beta   90.00
_cell.angle_gamma   90.00
#
_symmetry.space_group_name_H-M   'P 1'
#
loop_
_entity.id
_entity.type
_entity.pdbx_description
1 polymer ?
#
loop_
_entity_poly.entity_id
_entity_poly.type
_entity_poly.pdbx_seq_one_letter_code
_entity_poly.pdbx_strand_id
1 'polypeptide(L)'
;MTEQTAVAETRAEQRAGKYLTFALAGEEYGVEILKVREIIGMMDITAVPRTPEYVKGVINLRGKVIPVVDLRLKFSIEEAERTDQTCIIVVDVHGIEMGVVVDQVSEVLDIAGDAIEDSPTFGTQVDTSFILGMGKAGDKVTILLDICRVLEGDEHLVSPSGDATGDA
;
A
#
# COMPACT_ATOMS: atom_id res chain seq x y z
N MET A 1 14.51 15.93 -28.96
CA MET A 1 14.61 14.50 -29.11
C MET A 1 15.22 13.80 -27.94
N THR A 2 16.44 14.20 -27.62
CA THR A 2 17.12 13.59 -26.49
C THR A 2 16.37 13.80 -25.18
N GLU A 3 15.71 14.94 -25.03
CA GLU A 3 14.99 15.22 -23.79
C GLU A 3 13.83 14.26 -23.56
N GLN A 4 13.07 13.95 -24.61
CA GLN A 4 11.96 13.03 -24.46
C GLN A 4 12.43 11.63 -24.13
N THR A 5 13.51 11.20 -24.76
CA THR A 5 14.07 9.91 -24.48
C THR A 5 14.58 9.83 -23.05
N ALA A 6 15.24 10.89 -22.59
CA ALA A 6 15.75 10.92 -21.23
C ALA A 6 14.63 10.90 -20.20
N VAL A 7 13.53 11.62 -20.47
CA VAL A 7 12.40 11.63 -19.54
C VAL A 7 11.75 10.25 -19.46
N ALA A 8 11.59 9.57 -20.61
CA ALA A 8 11.00 8.25 -20.62
C ALA A 8 11.89 7.24 -19.88
N GLU A 9 13.19 7.32 -20.09
CA GLU A 9 14.13 6.45 -19.41
C GLU A 9 14.11 6.70 -17.91
N THR A 10 14.06 7.97 -17.51
CA THR A 10 14.01 8.31 -16.10
C THR A 10 12.75 7.78 -15.44
N ARG A 11 11.61 7.85 -16.14
CA ARG A 11 10.37 7.31 -15.60
C ARG A 11 10.45 5.79 -15.43
N ALA A 12 10.98 5.11 -16.43
CA ALA A 12 11.15 3.66 -16.35
C ALA A 12 12.10 3.30 -15.22
N GLU A 13 13.20 4.03 -15.10
CA GLU A 13 14.15 3.78 -14.03
C GLU A 13 13.56 4.03 -12.66
N GLN A 14 12.71 5.06 -12.54
CA GLN A 14 12.08 5.37 -11.26
C GLN A 14 11.12 4.27 -10.81
N ARG A 15 10.49 3.58 -11.76
CA ARG A 15 9.58 2.50 -11.42
C ARG A 15 10.29 1.16 -11.28
N ALA A 16 11.47 1.03 -11.86
CA ALA A 16 12.24 -0.20 -11.74
C ALA A 16 12.71 -0.36 -10.31
N GLY A 17 12.79 -1.58 -9.83
CA GLY A 17 13.34 -1.87 -8.52
C GLY A 17 12.67 -3.06 -7.86
N LYS A 18 12.84 -3.12 -6.56
CA LYS A 18 12.32 -4.23 -5.78
C LYS A 18 10.97 -3.87 -5.18
N TYR A 19 10.06 -4.82 -5.30
CA TYR A 19 8.71 -4.68 -4.79
C TYR A 19 8.39 -5.85 -3.89
N LEU A 20 7.81 -5.56 -2.75
CA LEU A 20 7.26 -6.60 -1.89
C LEU A 20 5.88 -6.95 -2.43
N THR A 21 5.69 -8.21 -2.81
CA THR A 21 4.40 -8.64 -3.36
C THR A 21 3.56 -9.31 -2.29
N PHE A 22 2.26 -9.12 -2.42
CA PHE A 22 1.30 -9.69 -1.48
C PHE A 22 -0.01 -9.95 -2.22
N ALA A 23 -0.83 -10.79 -1.64
CA ALA A 23 -2.10 -11.18 -2.24
C ALA A 23 -3.27 -10.51 -1.54
N LEU A 24 -4.24 -10.09 -2.32
CA LEU A 24 -5.55 -9.64 -1.83
C LEU A 24 -6.59 -10.26 -2.75
N ALA A 25 -7.49 -11.03 -2.18
CA ALA A 25 -8.60 -11.63 -2.91
C ALA A 25 -8.15 -12.39 -4.16
N GLY A 26 -7.01 -13.07 -4.05
CA GLY A 26 -6.48 -13.87 -5.14
C GLY A 26 -5.67 -13.14 -6.17
N GLU A 27 -5.57 -11.82 -6.08
CA GLU A 27 -4.78 -11.02 -7.02
C GLU A 27 -3.48 -10.57 -6.37
N GLU A 28 -2.45 -10.42 -7.18
CA GLU A 28 -1.14 -10.04 -6.67
C GLU A 28 -0.90 -8.55 -6.80
N TYR A 29 -0.44 -7.96 -5.71
CA TYR A 29 -0.12 -6.53 -5.62
C TYR A 29 1.32 -6.38 -5.16
N GLY A 30 1.89 -5.22 -5.42
CA GLY A 30 3.26 -4.94 -4.95
C GLY A 30 3.39 -3.52 -4.45
N VAL A 31 4.26 -3.35 -3.45
CA VAL A 31 4.63 -2.02 -2.95
C VAL A 31 6.14 -1.90 -2.98
N GLU A 32 6.63 -0.70 -3.22
CA GLU A 32 8.07 -0.46 -3.26
C GLU A 32 8.71 -0.89 -1.95
N ILE A 33 9.78 -1.68 -2.04
CA ILE A 33 10.41 -2.21 -0.83
C ILE A 33 10.93 -1.10 0.08
N LEU A 34 11.32 0.03 -0.49
CA LEU A 34 11.84 1.15 0.30
C LEU A 34 10.77 1.79 1.17
N LYS A 35 9.51 1.56 0.88
CA LYS A 35 8.40 2.06 1.69
C LYS A 35 8.04 1.11 2.82
N VAL A 36 8.55 -0.12 2.78
CA VAL A 36 8.23 -1.13 3.79
C VAL A 36 9.19 -1.01 4.95
N ARG A 37 8.65 -0.88 6.16
CA ARG A 37 9.45 -0.85 7.38
C ARG A 37 9.63 -2.24 7.96
N GLU A 38 8.54 -2.99 8.04
CA GLU A 38 8.61 -4.38 8.50
C GLU A 38 7.30 -5.08 8.21
N ILE A 39 7.32 -6.39 8.35
CA ILE A 39 6.14 -7.24 8.18
C ILE A 39 5.93 -7.94 9.50
N ILE A 40 4.73 -7.83 10.05
CA ILE A 40 4.41 -8.45 11.34
C ILE A 40 3.15 -9.29 11.20
N GLY A 41 3.02 -10.27 12.10
CA GLY A 41 1.79 -11.04 12.15
C GLY A 41 0.64 -10.22 12.71
N MET A 42 -0.55 -10.78 12.65
CA MET A 42 -1.70 -10.09 13.23
C MET A 42 -1.54 -9.98 14.73
N MET A 43 -1.98 -8.90 15.29
CA MET A 43 -1.93 -8.65 16.72
C MET A 43 -3.20 -7.90 17.11
N ASP A 44 -3.38 -7.64 18.39
CA ASP A 44 -4.59 -6.97 18.86
C ASP A 44 -4.67 -5.56 18.29
N ILE A 45 -5.84 -5.24 17.75
CA ILE A 45 -6.10 -3.94 17.16
C ILE A 45 -7.18 -3.27 18.00
N THR A 46 -6.88 -2.05 18.43
CA THR A 46 -7.85 -1.25 19.19
C THR A 46 -8.65 -0.41 18.21
N ALA A 47 -9.96 -0.64 18.17
CA ALA A 47 -10.83 0.11 17.26
C ALA A 47 -10.93 1.55 17.68
N VAL A 48 -10.88 2.47 16.73
CA VAL A 48 -11.02 3.90 16.97
C VAL A 48 -12.38 4.33 16.44
N PRO A 49 -13.24 4.92 17.28
CA PRO A 49 -14.57 5.31 16.80
C PRO A 49 -14.50 6.44 15.78
N ARG A 50 -15.52 6.47 14.92
CA ARG A 50 -15.70 7.53 13.92
C ARG A 50 -14.63 7.57 12.83
N THR A 51 -13.98 6.43 12.59
CA THR A 51 -13.06 6.32 11.46
C THR A 51 -13.78 5.60 10.33
N PRO A 52 -13.29 5.74 9.09
CA PRO A 52 -13.88 4.99 7.97
C PRO A 52 -13.81 3.49 8.21
N GLU A 53 -14.68 2.76 7.53
CA GLU A 53 -14.76 1.31 7.71
C GLU A 53 -13.44 0.60 7.46
N TYR A 54 -12.65 1.09 6.52
CA TYR A 54 -11.37 0.44 6.19
C TYR A 54 -10.30 0.65 7.26
N VAL A 55 -10.49 1.59 8.18
CA VAL A 55 -9.56 1.78 9.30
C VAL A 55 -9.94 0.80 10.38
N LYS A 56 -9.07 -0.19 10.62
CA LYS A 56 -9.33 -1.21 11.64
C LYS A 56 -9.10 -0.65 13.05
N GLY A 57 -8.23 0.30 13.17
CA GLY A 57 -7.91 0.91 14.45
C GLY A 57 -6.42 1.18 14.57
N VAL A 58 -5.89 0.97 15.76
CA VAL A 58 -4.47 1.19 16.02
C VAL A 58 -3.88 -0.02 16.72
N ILE A 59 -2.57 -0.20 16.55
CA ILE A 59 -1.82 -1.22 17.28
C ILE A 59 -0.72 -0.53 18.09
N ASN A 60 -0.28 -1.21 19.13
CA ASN A 60 0.87 -0.76 19.91
C ASN A 60 2.06 -1.61 19.47
N LEU A 61 2.94 -1.01 18.68
CA LEU A 61 4.11 -1.69 18.18
C LEU A 61 5.33 -1.12 18.89
N ARG A 62 5.83 -1.87 19.86
CA ARG A 62 7.00 -1.47 20.64
C ARG A 62 6.82 -0.10 21.29
N GLY A 63 5.63 0.15 21.82
CA GLY A 63 5.34 1.41 22.52
C GLY A 63 4.88 2.54 21.61
N LYS A 64 4.81 2.27 20.30
CA LYS A 64 4.38 3.28 19.33
C LYS A 64 2.99 2.92 18.81
N VAL A 65 2.10 3.90 18.80
CA VAL A 65 0.74 3.69 18.30
C VAL A 65 0.73 3.90 16.81
N ILE A 66 0.32 2.87 16.08
CA ILE A 66 0.36 2.88 14.61
C ILE A 66 -1.05 2.61 14.08
N PRO A 67 -1.58 3.46 13.19
CA PRO A 67 -2.88 3.19 12.58
C PRO A 67 -2.81 2.00 11.62
N VAL A 68 -3.90 1.25 11.55
CA VAL A 68 -3.97 0.04 10.74
C VAL A 68 -5.17 0.13 9.80
N VAL A 69 -4.91 -0.05 8.53
CA VAL A 69 -5.90 0.00 7.46
C VAL A 69 -6.03 -1.38 6.84
N ASP A 70 -7.26 -1.82 6.60
CA ASP A 70 -7.52 -3.06 5.88
C ASP A 70 -7.57 -2.75 4.40
N LEU A 71 -6.60 -3.26 3.64
CA LEU A 71 -6.54 -2.96 2.21
C LEU A 71 -7.72 -3.52 1.43
N ARG A 72 -8.27 -4.65 1.84
CA ARG A 72 -9.47 -5.16 1.18
C ARG A 72 -10.58 -4.12 1.23
N LEU A 73 -10.85 -3.62 2.41
CA LEU A 73 -11.90 -2.62 2.60
C LEU A 73 -11.56 -1.31 1.92
N LYS A 74 -10.30 -0.92 1.95
CA LYS A 74 -9.86 0.32 1.28
C LYS A 74 -10.14 0.26 -0.21
N PHE A 75 -10.02 -0.91 -0.82
CA PHE A 75 -10.27 -1.10 -2.24
C PHE A 75 -11.70 -1.57 -2.52
N SER A 76 -12.57 -1.49 -1.53
CA SER A 76 -13.96 -1.92 -1.67
C SER A 76 -14.09 -3.41 -1.98
N ILE A 77 -13.16 -4.19 -1.47
CA ILE A 77 -13.20 -5.64 -1.54
C ILE A 77 -13.76 -6.14 -0.23
N GLU A 78 -14.61 -7.16 -0.28
CA GLU A 78 -15.23 -7.70 0.92
C GLU A 78 -14.20 -8.18 1.93
N GLU A 79 -14.45 -7.92 3.21
CA GLU A 79 -13.57 -8.35 4.28
C GLU A 79 -13.54 -9.88 4.36
N ALA A 80 -12.36 -10.43 4.66
CA ALA A 80 -12.21 -11.88 4.78
C ALA A 80 -11.77 -12.26 6.18
N GLU A 81 -12.02 -13.50 6.56
CA GLU A 81 -11.56 -14.03 7.84
C GLU A 81 -10.03 -14.15 7.83
N ARG A 82 -9.45 -13.98 9.00
CA ARG A 82 -8.01 -14.16 9.16
C ARG A 82 -7.63 -15.61 8.95
N THR A 83 -6.46 -15.76 8.33
CA THR A 83 -5.82 -17.07 8.22
C THR A 83 -4.45 -16.97 8.89
N ASP A 84 -3.71 -18.08 8.91
CA ASP A 84 -2.34 -18.07 9.42
C ASP A 84 -1.45 -17.12 8.64
N GLN A 85 -1.84 -16.75 7.44
CA GLN A 85 -1.01 -15.97 6.56
C GLN A 85 -1.37 -14.50 6.54
N THR A 86 -2.52 -14.14 7.09
CA THR A 86 -2.93 -12.75 7.21
C THR A 86 -1.90 -12.02 8.06
N CYS A 87 -1.44 -10.89 7.57
CA CYS A 87 -0.40 -10.15 8.27
C CYS A 87 -0.53 -8.65 8.02
N ILE A 88 0.31 -7.90 8.72
CA ILE A 88 0.35 -6.44 8.62
C ILE A 88 1.69 -6.04 8.03
N ILE A 89 1.64 -5.25 6.97
CA ILE A 89 2.85 -4.64 6.41
C ILE A 89 2.92 -3.23 6.96
N VAL A 90 3.99 -2.92 7.70
CA VAL A 90 4.20 -1.58 8.23
C VAL A 90 4.92 -0.78 7.17
N VAL A 91 4.31 0.29 6.72
CA VAL A 91 4.84 1.14 5.65
C VAL A 91 5.02 2.57 6.14
N ASP A 92 5.87 3.29 5.43
CA ASP A 92 6.13 4.70 5.70
C ASP A 92 5.30 5.54 4.72
N VAL A 93 4.42 6.37 5.28
CA VAL A 93 3.58 7.28 4.48
C VAL A 93 3.93 8.69 4.92
N HIS A 94 4.74 9.37 4.13
CA HIS A 94 5.18 10.74 4.43
C HIS A 94 5.76 10.89 5.85
N GLY A 95 6.60 9.92 6.23
CA GLY A 95 7.24 9.95 7.54
C GLY A 95 6.43 9.36 8.67
N ILE A 96 5.21 8.94 8.40
CA ILE A 96 4.32 8.34 9.41
C ILE A 96 4.19 6.86 9.13
N GLU A 97 4.43 6.03 10.14
CA GLU A 97 4.28 4.60 10.00
C GLU A 97 2.81 4.20 10.06
N MET A 98 2.39 3.37 9.13
CA MET A 98 1.03 2.85 9.09
C MET A 98 1.09 1.37 8.78
N GLY A 99 0.13 0.62 9.29
CA GLY A 99 0.03 -0.79 8.99
C GLY A 99 -1.08 -1.05 7.99
N VAL A 100 -0.83 -1.95 7.05
CA VAL A 100 -1.87 -2.38 6.11
C VAL A 100 -2.05 -3.88 6.25
N VAL A 101 -3.29 -4.31 6.39
CA VAL A 101 -3.61 -5.73 6.52
C VAL A 101 -3.76 -6.31 5.12
N VAL A 102 -3.02 -7.39 4.87
CA VAL A 102 -3.08 -8.09 3.58
C VAL A 102 -3.34 -9.57 3.83
N ASP A 103 -3.82 -10.27 2.82
CA ASP A 103 -4.14 -11.69 2.95
C ASP A 103 -2.89 -12.53 3.17
N GLN A 104 -1.84 -12.22 2.45
CA GLN A 104 -0.62 -13.02 2.49
C GLN A 104 0.50 -12.26 1.80
N VAL A 105 1.68 -12.26 2.40
CA VAL A 105 2.88 -11.74 1.75
C VAL A 105 3.48 -12.84 0.89
N SER A 106 3.85 -12.52 -0.32
CA SER A 106 4.40 -13.50 -1.26
C SER A 106 5.92 -13.49 -1.28
N GLU A 107 6.50 -12.47 -1.91
CA GLU A 107 7.95 -12.42 -2.09
C GLU A 107 8.39 -11.03 -2.49
N VAL A 108 9.70 -10.83 -2.55
CA VAL A 108 10.26 -9.59 -3.09
C VAL A 108 10.67 -9.86 -4.53
N LEU A 109 10.11 -9.09 -5.46
CA LEU A 109 10.44 -9.20 -6.87
C LEU A 109 11.24 -8.00 -7.32
N ASP A 110 12.26 -8.26 -8.14
CA ASP A 110 13.02 -7.20 -8.78
C ASP A 110 12.44 -7.02 -10.17
N ILE A 111 11.80 -5.91 -10.44
CA ILE A 111 11.09 -5.68 -11.69
C ILE A 111 11.79 -4.58 -12.48
N ALA A 112 12.18 -4.91 -13.70
CA ALA A 112 12.82 -3.95 -14.58
C ALA A 112 11.81 -2.93 -15.09
N GLY A 113 12.28 -1.73 -15.37
CA GLY A 113 11.38 -0.67 -15.81
C GLY A 113 10.62 -1.00 -17.08
N ASP A 114 11.23 -1.74 -18.01
CA ASP A 114 10.56 -2.12 -19.25
C ASP A 114 9.53 -3.23 -19.06
N ALA A 115 9.50 -3.85 -17.89
CA ALA A 115 8.47 -4.84 -17.55
C ALA A 115 7.28 -4.20 -16.83
N ILE A 116 7.30 -2.89 -16.67
CA ILE A 116 6.21 -2.17 -16.00
C ILE A 116 5.48 -1.33 -17.03
N GLU A 117 4.19 -1.60 -17.20
CA GLU A 117 3.36 -0.84 -18.10
C GLU A 117 2.43 0.08 -17.33
N ASP A 118 1.99 1.14 -17.97
CA ASP A 118 1.02 2.03 -17.37
C ASP A 118 -0.31 1.30 -17.20
N SER A 119 -1.06 1.73 -16.19
CA SER A 119 -2.39 1.17 -15.97
C SER A 119 -3.29 1.48 -17.16
N PRO A 120 -4.07 0.48 -17.63
CA PRO A 120 -5.04 0.75 -18.69
C PRO A 120 -6.08 1.75 -18.23
N THR A 121 -6.76 2.37 -19.18
CA THR A 121 -7.83 3.29 -18.86
C THR A 121 -9.12 2.51 -18.66
N PHE A 122 -9.73 2.66 -17.50
CA PHE A 122 -10.97 1.96 -17.16
C PHE A 122 -12.19 2.89 -17.23
N GLY A 123 -12.05 4.02 -17.90
CA GLY A 123 -13.12 5.01 -17.97
C GLY A 123 -12.80 6.22 -17.10
N THR A 124 -13.57 7.29 -17.30
CA THR A 124 -13.26 8.55 -16.63
C THR A 124 -13.64 8.56 -15.15
N GLN A 125 -14.48 7.62 -14.74
CA GLN A 125 -14.93 7.58 -13.35
C GLN A 125 -14.08 6.69 -12.45
N VAL A 126 -13.12 5.97 -13.02
CA VAL A 126 -12.26 5.08 -12.24
C VAL A 126 -10.94 5.79 -11.97
N ASP A 127 -10.65 6.03 -10.71
CA ASP A 127 -9.42 6.67 -10.30
C ASP A 127 -8.33 5.61 -10.12
N THR A 128 -7.32 5.65 -10.98
CA THR A 128 -6.20 4.74 -10.91
C THR A 128 -4.90 5.46 -10.52
N SER A 129 -5.02 6.65 -9.94
CA SER A 129 -3.83 7.43 -9.59
C SER A 129 -2.97 6.76 -8.54
N PHE A 130 -3.53 5.82 -7.78
CA PHE A 130 -2.78 5.07 -6.77
C PHE A 130 -1.96 3.93 -7.35
N ILE A 131 -2.08 3.67 -8.65
CA ILE A 131 -1.35 2.58 -9.31
C ILE A 131 -0.11 3.14 -9.99
N LEU A 132 1.07 2.63 -9.58
CA LEU A 132 2.33 3.00 -10.22
C LEU A 132 2.44 2.40 -11.61
N GLY A 133 1.90 1.21 -11.80
CA GLY A 133 1.96 0.52 -13.06
C GLY A 133 1.59 -0.94 -12.89
N MET A 134 1.63 -1.66 -14.00
CA MET A 134 1.35 -3.09 -14.03
C MET A 134 2.65 -3.82 -14.31
N GLY A 135 3.15 -4.55 -13.33
CA GLY A 135 4.38 -5.32 -13.49
C GLY A 135 4.08 -6.66 -14.15
N LYS A 136 4.85 -7.00 -15.14
CA LYS A 136 4.69 -8.27 -15.85
C LYS A 136 5.74 -9.25 -15.39
N ALA A 137 5.29 -10.42 -14.96
CA ALA A 137 6.18 -11.49 -14.54
C ALA A 137 5.63 -12.78 -15.12
N GLY A 138 6.20 -13.21 -16.25
CA GLY A 138 5.67 -14.35 -16.97
C GLY A 138 4.28 -14.06 -17.47
N ASP A 139 3.34 -14.94 -17.17
CA ASP A 139 1.95 -14.77 -17.57
C ASP A 139 1.13 -13.96 -16.57
N LYS A 140 1.75 -13.57 -15.46
CA LYS A 140 1.02 -12.88 -14.39
C LYS A 140 1.25 -11.40 -14.44
N VAL A 141 0.29 -10.67 -13.90
CA VAL A 141 0.37 -9.22 -13.75
C VAL A 141 0.31 -8.89 -12.27
N THR A 142 1.26 -8.09 -11.81
CA THR A 142 1.27 -7.60 -10.44
C THR A 142 0.91 -6.13 -10.47
N ILE A 143 -0.11 -5.74 -9.71
CA ILE A 143 -0.54 -4.35 -9.64
C ILE A 143 0.38 -3.63 -8.66
N LEU A 144 1.19 -2.70 -9.17
CA LEU A 144 2.15 -1.97 -8.35
C LEU A 144 1.49 -0.73 -7.79
N LEU A 145 1.51 -0.60 -6.48
CA LEU A 145 0.80 0.46 -5.77
C LEU A 145 1.74 1.55 -5.30
N ASP A 146 1.28 2.78 -5.42
CA ASP A 146 1.88 3.90 -4.73
C ASP A 146 1.22 3.96 -3.36
N ILE A 147 1.88 3.38 -2.35
CA ILE A 147 1.25 3.23 -1.05
C ILE A 147 0.95 4.57 -0.41
N CYS A 148 1.73 5.59 -0.70
CA CYS A 148 1.45 6.91 -0.18
C CYS A 148 0.15 7.46 -0.75
N ARG A 149 -0.12 7.21 -2.02
CA ARG A 149 -1.38 7.64 -2.62
C ARG A 149 -2.57 6.81 -2.16
N VAL A 150 -2.35 5.51 -1.99
CA VAL A 150 -3.40 4.63 -1.46
C VAL A 150 -3.89 5.12 -0.11
N LEU A 151 -2.95 5.54 0.74
CA LEU A 151 -3.25 5.94 2.11
C LEU A 151 -3.24 7.46 2.30
N GLU A 152 -3.29 8.21 1.21
CA GLU A 152 -3.24 9.67 1.29
C GLU A 152 -4.38 10.22 2.15
N GLY A 153 -4.03 10.98 3.17
CA GLY A 153 -5.00 11.52 4.11
C GLY A 153 -5.30 10.61 5.28
N ASP A 154 -5.09 9.32 5.14
CA ASP A 154 -5.42 8.36 6.20
C ASP A 154 -4.45 8.46 7.38
N GLU A 155 -3.24 8.91 7.13
CA GLU A 155 -2.25 9.07 8.20
C GLU A 155 -2.70 10.09 9.24
N HIS A 156 -3.64 10.95 8.91
CA HIS A 156 -4.14 11.95 9.84
C HIS A 156 -5.40 11.53 10.58
N LEU A 157 -6.01 10.41 10.19
CA LEU A 157 -7.28 9.99 10.77
C LEU A 157 -7.13 9.56 12.22
N VAL A 158 -6.00 8.96 12.55
CA VAL A 158 -5.74 8.49 13.91
C VAL A 158 -4.38 8.97 14.41
N SER A 159 -3.83 9.98 13.75
CA SER A 159 -2.51 10.50 14.11
C SER A 159 -2.58 11.33 15.38
N PRO A 160 -1.69 11.07 16.34
CA PRO A 160 -1.69 11.87 17.57
C PRO A 160 -1.43 13.34 17.32
N SER A 161 -0.71 13.68 16.26
CA SER A 161 -0.39 15.08 16.01
C SER A 161 -1.62 15.88 15.62
N GLY A 162 -2.62 15.24 15.03
CA GLY A 162 -3.84 15.91 14.69
C GLY A 162 -4.65 16.27 15.92
N ASP A 163 -4.52 15.50 16.95
CA ASP A 163 -5.29 15.70 18.15
C ASP A 163 -4.80 16.85 18.99
N ALA A 164 -3.52 17.05 18.97
CA ALA A 164 -2.92 18.06 19.84
C ALA A 164 -3.48 19.43 19.58
N THR A 165 -3.89 19.70 18.36
CA THR A 165 -4.42 21.01 18.05
C THR A 165 -5.93 21.05 18.13
N GLY A 166 -6.55 19.89 18.01
CA GLY A 166 -8.00 19.86 17.98
C GLY A 166 -8.65 20.02 19.32
N ASP A 167 -7.90 19.79 20.35
CA ASP A 167 -8.48 19.73 21.64
C ASP A 167 -8.54 20.98 22.39
N ALA A 168 -7.98 21.95 21.86
CA ALA A 168 -7.91 23.21 22.58
C ALA A 168 -9.26 23.83 22.90
#